data_c788c96a66b44d0d5c5d3e28ed01ac98
#
_entry.id   c788c96a66b44d0d5c5d3e28ed01ac98
#
_cell.length_a   1.000
_cell.length_b   1.000
_cell.length_c   1.000
_cell.angle_alpha   90.00
_cell.angle_beta   90.00
_cell.angle_gamma   90.00
#
_symmetry.space_group_name_H-M   'P 1'
#
loop_
_entity.id
_entity.type
_entity.pdbx_description
1 polymer ?
#
loop_
_entity_poly.entity_id
_entity_poly.type
_entity_poly.pdbx_seq_one_letter_code
_entity_poly.pdbx_strand_id
1 'polypeptide(L)'
;DLIDANIPVMETTFVNAPSDIDEALLQHDIIVKPSISAGSNNTARHRNNPAAAREHIHSILASGTSVLVQPYQSSIDENGETSLVYLDGKYSHAFRKGAIFATTEQTHNGMFINEVITANKASHAELVLGDRVLALLAQRFTDSPLYARIDMVTNTNGVPEIMEIELTEPSLYLHLDAEAPIRAAKVLASAAAATHK
;
A
#
# COMPACT_ATOMS: atom_id res chain seq x y z
N ASP A 1 15.06 0.24 -4.88
CA ASP A 1 15.00 1.71 -4.69
C ASP A 1 14.72 2.10 -3.24
N LEU A 2 13.57 1.68 -2.62
CA LEU A 2 13.28 1.99 -1.21
C LEU A 2 14.31 1.32 -0.28
N ILE A 3 14.59 0.03 -0.51
CA ILE A 3 15.59 -0.74 0.25
C ILE A 3 16.98 -0.10 0.12
N ASP A 4 17.38 0.29 -1.09
CA ASP A 4 18.68 0.95 -1.35
C ASP A 4 18.80 2.29 -0.62
N ALA A 5 17.67 2.96 -0.40
CA ALA A 5 17.58 4.19 0.38
C ALA A 5 17.42 3.94 1.90
N ASN A 6 17.54 2.69 2.35
CA ASN A 6 17.30 2.27 3.74
C ASN A 6 15.91 2.68 4.27
N ILE A 7 14.90 2.72 3.40
CA ILE A 7 13.51 2.94 3.80
C ILE A 7 12.93 1.58 4.21
N PRO A 8 12.39 1.45 5.44
CA PRO A 8 11.73 0.22 5.88
C PRO A 8 10.53 -0.10 4.98
N VAL A 9 10.52 -1.29 4.43
CA VAL A 9 9.44 -1.82 3.58
C VAL A 9 9.03 -3.19 4.08
N MET A 10 7.78 -3.56 3.88
CA MET A 10 7.34 -4.93 4.11
C MET A 10 8.19 -5.91 3.29
N GLU A 11 8.58 -7.00 3.91
CA GLU A 11 9.24 -8.10 3.21
C GLU A 11 8.37 -8.58 2.05
N THR A 12 8.95 -8.62 0.85
CA THR A 12 8.20 -8.94 -0.37
C THR A 12 9.05 -9.79 -1.29
N THR A 13 8.55 -10.96 -1.63
CA THR A 13 9.11 -11.83 -2.66
C THR A 13 8.36 -11.60 -3.97
N PHE A 14 9.11 -11.29 -5.04
CA PHE A 14 8.57 -11.13 -6.39
C PHE A 14 8.68 -12.46 -7.12
N VAL A 15 7.54 -12.95 -7.65
CA VAL A 15 7.48 -14.18 -8.44
C VAL A 15 7.06 -13.80 -9.85
N ASN A 16 7.97 -13.94 -10.81
CA ASN A 16 7.75 -13.64 -12.23
C ASN A 16 7.53 -14.90 -13.08
N ALA A 17 7.99 -16.04 -12.56
CA ALA A 17 7.85 -17.35 -13.19
C ALA A 17 7.66 -18.44 -12.11
N PRO A 18 7.11 -19.61 -12.46
CA PRO A 18 6.97 -20.72 -11.51
C PRO A 18 8.26 -21.16 -10.84
N SER A 19 9.41 -20.97 -11.49
CA SER A 19 10.74 -21.25 -10.92
C SER A 19 11.14 -20.34 -9.77
N ASP A 20 10.50 -19.19 -9.61
CA ASP A 20 10.82 -18.18 -8.59
C ASP A 20 10.07 -18.45 -7.27
N ILE A 21 9.21 -19.49 -7.23
CA ILE A 21 8.41 -19.81 -6.05
C ILE A 21 9.33 -20.33 -4.95
N ASP A 22 9.37 -19.61 -3.84
CA ASP A 22 10.01 -20.09 -2.61
C ASP A 22 9.05 -21.01 -1.85
N GLU A 23 9.26 -22.30 -1.95
CA GLU A 23 8.44 -23.32 -1.31
C GLU A 23 8.47 -23.25 0.23
N ALA A 24 9.54 -22.73 0.82
CA ALA A 24 9.63 -22.55 2.27
C ALA A 24 8.70 -21.42 2.72
N LEU A 25 8.62 -20.33 1.96
CA LEU A 25 7.74 -19.21 2.25
C LEU A 25 6.26 -19.65 2.24
N LEU A 26 5.87 -20.55 1.34
CA LEU A 26 4.48 -21.03 1.25
C LEU A 26 4.01 -21.85 2.47
N GLN A 27 4.93 -22.29 3.33
CA GLN A 27 4.60 -23.01 4.56
C GLN A 27 4.11 -22.08 5.68
N HIS A 28 4.18 -20.77 5.47
CA HIS A 28 3.82 -19.75 6.46
C HIS A 28 2.46 -19.10 6.18
N ASP A 29 2.05 -18.22 7.07
CA ASP A 29 0.89 -17.35 6.88
C ASP A 29 1.30 -16.18 5.98
N ILE A 30 0.78 -16.15 4.77
CA ILE A 30 1.20 -15.24 3.71
C ILE A 30 0.04 -14.58 2.99
N ILE A 31 0.32 -13.42 2.42
CA ILE A 31 -0.51 -12.78 1.40
C ILE A 31 0.08 -13.04 0.02
N VAL A 32 -0.76 -13.43 -0.90
CA VAL A 32 -0.46 -13.54 -2.33
C VAL A 32 -1.32 -12.54 -3.07
N LYS A 33 -0.70 -11.70 -3.91
CA LYS A 33 -1.41 -10.67 -4.69
C LYS A 33 -0.73 -10.40 -6.03
N PRO A 34 -1.47 -9.91 -7.04
CA PRO A 34 -0.85 -9.42 -8.27
C PRO A 34 0.04 -8.21 -8.00
N SER A 35 1.12 -8.06 -8.76
CA SER A 35 2.00 -6.88 -8.67
C SER A 35 1.34 -5.59 -9.16
N ILE A 36 0.30 -5.71 -10.00
CA ILE A 36 -0.54 -4.62 -10.48
C ILE A 36 -1.98 -5.00 -10.24
N SER A 37 -2.66 -4.27 -9.37
CA SER A 37 -4.04 -4.51 -8.98
C SER A 37 -4.65 -3.24 -8.38
N ALA A 38 -5.97 -3.23 -8.18
CA ALA A 38 -6.69 -2.18 -7.48
C ALA A 38 -7.76 -2.81 -6.57
N GLY A 39 -8.01 -2.20 -5.40
CA GLY A 39 -9.07 -2.62 -4.48
C GLY A 39 -8.92 -4.05 -3.96
N SER A 40 -7.69 -4.49 -3.70
CA SER A 40 -7.36 -5.85 -3.23
C SER A 40 -7.85 -6.97 -4.16
N ASN A 41 -8.10 -6.65 -5.44
CA ASN A 41 -8.58 -7.64 -6.40
C ASN A 41 -7.53 -8.75 -6.57
N ASN A 42 -8.01 -10.01 -6.54
CA ASN A 42 -7.17 -11.20 -6.63
C ASN A 42 -6.06 -11.24 -5.57
N THR A 43 -6.35 -10.72 -4.37
CA THR A 43 -5.48 -10.79 -3.19
C THR A 43 -6.06 -11.81 -2.22
N ALA A 44 -5.22 -12.70 -1.69
CA ALA A 44 -5.66 -13.69 -0.71
C ALA A 44 -4.62 -13.95 0.37
N ARG A 45 -5.09 -14.23 1.57
CA ARG A 45 -4.30 -14.77 2.67
C ARG A 45 -4.34 -16.29 2.63
N HIS A 46 -3.18 -16.91 2.72
CA HIS A 46 -3.03 -18.37 2.79
C HIS A 46 -2.38 -18.73 4.13
N ARG A 47 -3.19 -19.33 5.01
CA ARG A 47 -2.73 -19.75 6.36
C ARG A 47 -2.21 -21.17 6.30
N ASN A 48 -0.87 -21.34 6.23
CA ASN A 48 -0.23 -22.66 6.20
C ASN A 48 -0.87 -23.61 5.15
N ASN A 49 -1.22 -23.09 3.99
CA ASN A 49 -1.83 -23.85 2.89
C ASN A 49 -1.00 -23.68 1.60
N PRO A 50 0.16 -24.35 1.51
CA PRO A 50 1.07 -24.19 0.38
C PRO A 50 0.45 -24.62 -0.96
N ALA A 51 -0.45 -25.59 -0.95
CA ALA A 51 -1.10 -26.07 -2.17
C ALA A 51 -1.99 -24.97 -2.78
N ALA A 52 -2.87 -24.35 -1.96
CA ALA A 52 -3.74 -23.26 -2.39
C ALA A 52 -2.93 -22.00 -2.75
N ALA A 53 -1.87 -21.69 -1.99
CA ALA A 53 -1.00 -20.57 -2.30
C ALA A 53 -0.33 -20.74 -3.67
N ARG A 54 0.20 -21.91 -3.96
CA ARG A 54 0.81 -22.23 -5.26
C ARG A 54 -0.18 -22.14 -6.41
N GLU A 55 -1.38 -22.71 -6.24
CA GLU A 55 -2.44 -22.62 -7.25
C GLU A 55 -2.79 -21.15 -7.55
N HIS A 56 -2.92 -20.34 -6.51
CA HIS A 56 -3.20 -18.92 -6.64
C HIS A 56 -2.08 -18.18 -7.38
N ILE A 57 -0.81 -18.43 -7.02
CA ILE A 57 0.35 -17.86 -7.72
C ILE A 57 0.32 -18.24 -9.21
N HIS A 58 0.10 -19.52 -9.53
CA HIS A 58 0.00 -19.96 -10.93
C HIS A 58 -1.14 -19.29 -11.67
N SER A 59 -2.29 -19.10 -11.03
CA SER A 59 -3.45 -18.40 -11.62
C SER A 59 -3.11 -16.94 -11.98
N ILE A 60 -2.40 -16.23 -11.09
CA ILE A 60 -1.98 -14.84 -11.37
C ILE A 60 -0.94 -14.81 -12.49
N LEU A 61 0.07 -15.69 -12.44
CA LEU A 61 1.09 -15.77 -13.51
C LEU A 61 0.48 -16.08 -14.87
N ALA A 62 -0.54 -16.95 -14.91
CA ALA A 62 -1.26 -17.30 -16.14
C ALA A 62 -2.00 -16.10 -16.76
N SER A 63 -2.35 -15.09 -15.96
CA SER A 63 -2.92 -13.83 -16.47
C SER A 63 -1.89 -12.85 -17.03
N GLY A 64 -0.59 -13.21 -17.01
CA GLY A 64 0.51 -12.38 -17.50
C GLY A 64 0.99 -11.33 -16.49
N THR A 65 0.61 -11.44 -15.23
CA THR A 65 0.98 -10.51 -14.15
C THR A 65 1.96 -11.18 -13.19
N SER A 66 3.00 -10.46 -12.77
CA SER A 66 3.88 -10.90 -11.69
C SER A 66 3.13 -10.95 -10.35
N VAL A 67 3.64 -11.76 -9.43
CA VAL A 67 3.03 -11.97 -8.12
C VAL A 67 3.90 -11.38 -7.03
N LEU A 68 3.28 -10.78 -6.02
CA LEU A 68 3.90 -10.41 -4.76
C LEU A 68 3.46 -11.43 -3.69
N VAL A 69 4.44 -12.01 -3.00
CA VAL A 69 4.22 -12.87 -1.84
C VAL A 69 4.82 -12.19 -0.63
N GLN A 70 4.02 -11.97 0.40
CA GLN A 70 4.39 -11.23 1.60
C GLN A 70 4.02 -12.03 2.85
N PRO A 71 4.88 -12.11 3.88
CA PRO A 71 4.50 -12.62 5.19
C PRO A 71 3.30 -11.82 5.73
N TYR A 72 2.32 -12.50 6.31
CA TYR A 72 1.19 -11.81 6.90
C TYR A 72 1.59 -11.07 8.18
N GLN A 73 1.36 -9.78 8.22
CA GLN A 73 1.61 -8.94 9.40
C GLN A 73 0.39 -8.96 10.33
N SER A 74 0.44 -9.77 11.38
CA SER A 74 -0.68 -9.90 12.33
C SER A 74 -1.01 -8.61 13.09
N SER A 75 -0.08 -7.67 13.18
CA SER A 75 -0.32 -6.34 13.74
C SER A 75 -1.41 -5.54 13.00
N ILE A 76 -1.68 -5.88 11.73
CA ILE A 76 -2.76 -5.29 10.95
C ILE A 76 -4.13 -5.63 11.55
N ASP A 77 -4.29 -6.81 12.15
CA ASP A 77 -5.56 -7.24 12.73
C ASP A 77 -6.06 -6.30 13.83
N GLU A 78 -5.13 -5.73 14.61
CA GLU A 78 -5.45 -4.81 15.71
C GLU A 78 -5.30 -3.34 15.31
N ASN A 79 -4.27 -3.02 14.54
CA ASN A 79 -3.88 -1.64 14.27
C ASN A 79 -4.37 -1.13 12.91
N GLY A 80 -4.74 -2.04 11.98
CA GLY A 80 -5.02 -1.68 10.60
C GLY A 80 -3.77 -1.14 9.88
N GLU A 81 -4.02 -0.46 8.75
CA GLU A 81 -3.02 0.23 7.94
C GLU A 81 -3.17 1.73 8.12
N THR A 82 -2.08 2.46 8.26
CA THR A 82 -2.09 3.93 8.25
C THR A 82 -1.75 4.43 6.85
N SER A 83 -2.63 5.24 6.29
CA SER A 83 -2.43 5.92 5.01
C SER A 83 -2.14 7.39 5.24
N LEU A 84 -0.98 7.86 4.75
CA LEU A 84 -0.60 9.27 4.77
C LEU A 84 -0.90 9.90 3.42
N VAL A 85 -1.62 11.00 3.41
CA VAL A 85 -1.93 11.77 2.20
C VAL A 85 -1.05 13.00 2.15
N TYR A 86 -0.37 13.16 1.02
CA TYR A 86 0.43 14.33 0.69
C TYR A 86 -0.16 15.06 -0.52
N LEU A 87 -0.11 16.38 -0.47
CA LEU A 87 -0.57 17.27 -1.54
C LEU A 87 0.55 18.26 -1.84
N ASP A 88 1.03 18.29 -3.08
CA ASP A 88 2.15 19.13 -3.52
C ASP A 88 3.36 18.99 -2.57
N GLY A 89 3.73 17.74 -2.28
CA GLY A 89 4.86 17.39 -1.41
C GLY A 89 4.67 17.71 0.08
N LYS A 90 3.48 18.12 0.52
CA LYS A 90 3.19 18.47 1.92
C LYS A 90 2.18 17.52 2.53
N TYR A 91 2.45 17.08 3.76
CA TYR A 91 1.48 16.28 4.52
C TYR A 91 0.15 17.02 4.66
N SER A 92 -0.93 16.33 4.33
CA SER A 92 -2.29 16.84 4.43
C SER A 92 -3.03 16.22 5.61
N HIS A 93 -3.24 14.93 5.60
CA HIS A 93 -3.98 14.19 6.62
C HIS A 93 -3.61 12.71 6.57
N ALA A 94 -4.11 11.97 7.54
CA ALA A 94 -4.02 10.52 7.57
C ALA A 94 -5.38 9.89 7.83
N PHE A 95 -5.52 8.65 7.39
CA PHE A 95 -6.65 7.79 7.72
C PHE A 95 -6.17 6.37 8.00
N ARG A 96 -7.05 5.56 8.57
CA ARG A 96 -6.79 4.15 8.87
C ARG A 96 -7.69 3.28 8.03
N LYS A 97 -7.12 2.25 7.43
CA LYS A 97 -7.84 1.13 6.81
C LYS A 97 -7.89 -0.03 7.79
N GLY A 98 -9.08 -0.57 8.05
CA GLY A 98 -9.25 -1.76 8.87
C GLY A 98 -8.70 -3.01 8.20
N ALA A 99 -8.39 -4.03 9.00
CA ALA A 99 -7.90 -5.31 8.50
C ALA A 99 -8.94 -6.01 7.62
N ILE A 100 -8.58 -6.31 6.38
CA ILE A 100 -9.46 -7.03 5.44
C ILE A 100 -9.38 -8.54 5.70
N PHE A 101 -8.18 -9.06 5.94
CA PHE A 101 -7.90 -10.51 6.00
C PHE A 101 -7.81 -11.08 7.43
N ALA A 102 -8.25 -10.34 8.44
CA ALA A 102 -8.27 -10.83 9.83
C ALA A 102 -9.10 -12.11 9.98
N THR A 103 -10.26 -12.14 9.35
CA THR A 103 -11.26 -13.23 9.48
C THR A 103 -11.58 -13.96 8.18
N THR A 104 -11.11 -13.48 7.04
CA THR A 104 -11.41 -14.07 5.72
C THR A 104 -10.15 -14.44 4.97
N GLU A 105 -10.16 -15.58 4.31
CA GLU A 105 -9.07 -16.03 3.43
C GLU A 105 -9.39 -15.78 1.95
N GLN A 106 -10.53 -15.15 1.64
CA GLN A 106 -11.08 -15.15 0.30
C GLN A 106 -10.47 -14.10 -0.62
N THR A 107 -10.17 -14.55 -1.83
CA THR A 107 -10.03 -13.69 -3.00
C THR A 107 -11.40 -13.11 -3.36
N HIS A 108 -11.45 -11.80 -3.58
CA HIS A 108 -12.64 -11.16 -4.11
C HIS A 108 -12.46 -10.96 -5.61
N ASN A 109 -13.09 -11.82 -6.41
CA ASN A 109 -13.13 -11.66 -7.86
C ASN A 109 -14.11 -10.53 -8.21
N GLY A 110 -13.56 -9.33 -8.46
CA GLY A 110 -14.28 -8.22 -9.10
C GLY A 110 -15.23 -7.40 -8.22
N MET A 111 -15.27 -7.60 -6.91
CA MET A 111 -16.00 -6.71 -5.99
C MET A 111 -15.02 -5.98 -5.07
N PHE A 112 -15.21 -4.67 -4.92
CA PHE A 112 -14.51 -3.91 -3.90
C PHE A 112 -14.89 -4.44 -2.52
N ILE A 113 -13.89 -4.77 -1.71
CA ILE A 113 -14.10 -5.10 -0.31
C ILE A 113 -14.55 -3.80 0.39
N ASN A 114 -15.59 -3.88 1.21
CA ASN A 114 -15.98 -2.76 2.07
C ASN A 114 -14.92 -2.62 3.18
N GLU A 115 -13.90 -1.83 2.93
CA GLU A 115 -12.90 -1.47 3.92
C GLU A 115 -13.52 -0.51 4.95
N VAL A 116 -13.24 -0.74 6.21
CA VAL A 116 -13.58 0.22 7.27
C VAL A 116 -12.52 1.31 7.27
N ILE A 117 -12.88 2.47 6.73
CA ILE A 117 -11.98 3.62 6.65
C ILE A 117 -12.36 4.64 7.73
N THR A 118 -11.40 5.04 8.55
CA THR A 118 -11.62 6.00 9.65
C THR A 118 -10.55 7.08 9.67
N ALA A 119 -10.92 8.29 10.16
CA ALA A 119 -9.93 9.33 10.41
C ALA A 119 -8.85 8.82 11.37
N ASN A 120 -7.60 9.14 11.09
CA ASN A 120 -6.47 8.78 11.94
C ASN A 120 -5.51 9.96 12.11
N LYS A 121 -4.76 9.93 13.20
CA LYS A 121 -3.66 10.84 13.43
C LYS A 121 -2.36 10.07 13.33
N ALA A 122 -1.56 10.37 12.32
CA ALA A 122 -0.28 9.74 12.12
C ALA A 122 0.65 9.97 13.32
N SER A 123 1.40 8.95 13.69
CA SER A 123 2.47 9.05 14.67
C SER A 123 3.66 9.83 14.10
N HIS A 124 4.53 10.31 14.98
CA HIS A 124 5.75 10.99 14.54
C HIS A 124 6.65 10.08 13.69
N ALA A 125 6.75 8.79 14.03
CA ALA A 125 7.54 7.82 13.26
C ALA A 125 7.00 7.61 11.84
N GLU A 126 5.67 7.54 11.68
CA GLU A 126 5.03 7.42 10.37
C GLU A 126 5.26 8.68 9.52
N LEU A 127 5.13 9.88 10.13
CA LEU A 127 5.41 11.14 9.41
C LEU A 127 6.86 11.22 8.95
N VAL A 128 7.83 10.90 9.81
CA VAL A 128 9.25 10.87 9.45
C VAL A 128 9.51 9.89 8.31
N LEU A 129 8.89 8.70 8.35
CA LEU A 129 9.04 7.71 7.28
C LEU A 129 8.43 8.22 5.97
N GLY A 130 7.24 8.80 6.01
CA GLY A 130 6.57 9.39 4.83
C GLY A 130 7.38 10.52 4.21
N ASP A 131 7.96 11.41 5.01
CA ASP A 131 8.82 12.50 4.52
C ASP A 131 10.09 11.97 3.84
N ARG A 132 10.67 10.87 4.34
CA ARG A 132 11.80 10.19 3.69
C ARG A 132 11.42 9.60 2.34
N VAL A 133 10.22 9.02 2.22
CA VAL A 133 9.69 8.54 0.94
C VAL A 133 9.54 9.70 -0.05
N LEU A 134 8.94 10.81 0.39
CA LEU A 134 8.78 11.99 -0.49
C LEU A 134 10.13 12.57 -0.93
N ALA A 135 11.12 12.62 -0.04
CA ALA A 135 12.46 13.07 -0.39
C ALA A 135 13.11 12.18 -1.45
N LEU A 136 12.88 10.86 -1.40
CA LEU A 136 13.34 9.93 -2.43
C LEU A 136 12.59 10.14 -3.75
N LEU A 137 11.27 10.32 -3.72
CA LEU A 137 10.46 10.60 -4.90
C LEU A 137 10.90 11.90 -5.60
N ALA A 138 11.19 12.96 -4.84
CA ALA A 138 11.69 14.22 -5.36
C ALA A 138 13.06 14.11 -6.07
N GLN A 139 13.87 13.10 -5.73
CA GLN A 139 15.12 12.81 -6.43
C GLN A 139 14.90 12.02 -7.74
N ARG A 140 13.78 11.32 -7.84
CA ARG A 140 13.46 10.44 -8.97
C ARG A 140 12.64 11.11 -10.06
N PHE A 141 11.79 12.02 -9.70
CA PHE A 141 10.90 12.73 -10.62
C PHE A 141 11.34 14.17 -10.76
N THR A 142 11.26 14.68 -12.00
CA THR A 142 11.59 16.10 -12.31
C THR A 142 10.66 17.04 -11.56
N ASP A 143 9.38 16.65 -11.46
CA ASP A 143 8.36 17.41 -10.73
C ASP A 143 7.86 16.60 -9.53
N SER A 144 7.60 17.26 -8.42
CA SER A 144 6.96 16.61 -7.28
C SER A 144 5.57 16.10 -7.66
N PRO A 145 5.18 14.90 -7.22
CA PRO A 145 3.82 14.42 -7.42
C PRO A 145 2.80 15.41 -6.85
N LEU A 146 1.77 15.71 -7.64
CA LEU A 146 0.70 16.62 -7.23
C LEU A 146 -0.03 16.11 -5.97
N TYR A 147 -0.10 14.82 -5.84
CA TYR A 147 -0.57 14.09 -4.66
C TYR A 147 0.18 12.77 -4.54
N ALA A 148 0.24 12.26 -3.33
CA ALA A 148 0.72 10.92 -3.03
C ALA A 148 -0.05 10.35 -1.85
N ARG A 149 -0.30 9.04 -1.87
CA ARG A 149 -0.73 8.28 -0.70
C ARG A 149 0.33 7.25 -0.37
N ILE A 150 0.74 7.22 0.89
CA ILE A 150 1.76 6.30 1.39
C ILE A 150 1.10 5.44 2.45
N ASP A 151 0.94 4.16 2.16
CA ASP A 151 0.29 3.19 3.04
C ASP A 151 1.36 2.43 3.83
N MET A 152 1.17 2.37 5.13
CA MET A 152 2.11 1.83 6.09
C MET A 152 1.45 0.85 7.04
N VAL A 153 2.22 -0.13 7.47
CA VAL A 153 1.89 -1.03 8.57
C VAL A 153 2.93 -0.91 9.66
N THR A 154 2.52 -1.15 10.89
CA THR A 154 3.47 -1.20 12.01
C THR A 154 3.83 -2.66 12.25
N ASN A 155 5.10 -3.00 12.16
CA ASN A 155 5.56 -4.36 12.41
C ASN A 155 5.47 -4.73 13.90
N THR A 156 5.76 -5.98 14.25
CA THR A 156 5.68 -6.51 15.63
C THR A 156 6.64 -5.82 16.61
N ASN A 157 7.64 -5.10 16.12
CA ASN A 157 8.57 -4.31 16.93
C ASN A 157 8.12 -2.85 17.11
N GLY A 158 6.93 -2.48 16.62
CA GLY A 158 6.40 -1.12 16.68
C GLY A 158 7.02 -0.16 15.65
N VAL A 159 7.70 -0.68 14.63
CA VAL A 159 8.33 0.14 13.58
C VAL A 159 7.41 0.21 12.37
N PRO A 160 7.11 1.41 11.84
CA PRO A 160 6.35 1.54 10.60
C PRO A 160 7.19 1.09 9.38
N GLU A 161 6.54 0.35 8.48
CA GLU A 161 7.09 -0.14 7.22
C GLU A 161 6.17 0.26 6.07
N ILE A 162 6.76 0.62 4.94
CA ILE A 162 5.99 0.94 3.73
C ILE A 162 5.39 -0.33 3.16
N MET A 163 4.08 -0.31 2.95
CA MET A 163 3.35 -1.36 2.27
C MET A 163 3.09 -1.00 0.80
N GLU A 164 2.68 0.24 0.55
CA GLU A 164 2.33 0.73 -0.78
C GLU A 164 2.58 2.23 -0.92
N ILE A 165 2.89 2.67 -2.15
CA ILE A 165 2.98 4.08 -2.52
C ILE A 165 2.12 4.28 -3.76
N GLU A 166 1.06 5.08 -3.64
CA GLU A 166 0.15 5.38 -4.73
C GLU A 166 0.35 6.82 -5.23
N LEU A 167 0.78 6.94 -6.48
CA LEU A 167 1.04 8.21 -7.15
C LEU A 167 0.04 8.50 -8.28
N THR A 168 -0.78 7.51 -8.63
CA THR A 168 -1.76 7.58 -9.72
C THR A 168 -3.12 7.18 -9.20
N GLU A 169 -4.07 8.09 -9.23
CA GLU A 169 -5.49 7.89 -8.88
C GLU A 169 -5.78 7.35 -7.45
N PRO A 170 -4.99 7.65 -6.41
CA PRO A 170 -5.30 7.16 -5.08
C PRO A 170 -6.64 7.70 -4.56
N SER A 171 -7.38 6.88 -3.84
CA SER A 171 -8.47 7.38 -3.00
C SER A 171 -7.88 8.19 -1.84
N LEU A 172 -8.13 9.49 -1.83
CA LEU A 172 -7.56 10.41 -0.85
C LEU A 172 -8.41 10.57 0.42
N TYR A 173 -9.66 10.09 0.42
CA TYR A 173 -10.59 10.17 1.55
C TYR A 173 -10.66 11.55 2.20
N LEU A 174 -10.73 12.62 1.38
CA LEU A 174 -10.67 14.02 1.80
C LEU A 174 -11.72 14.38 2.86
N HIS A 175 -12.85 13.67 2.89
CA HIS A 175 -13.94 13.91 3.83
C HIS A 175 -13.59 13.54 5.29
N LEU A 176 -12.47 12.83 5.52
CA LEU A 176 -12.03 12.43 6.85
C LEU A 176 -11.24 13.52 7.60
N ASP A 177 -10.92 14.64 6.92
CA ASP A 177 -10.31 15.83 7.53
C ASP A 177 -11.02 17.07 6.97
N ALA A 178 -11.52 17.93 7.85
CA ALA A 178 -12.36 19.05 7.48
C ALA A 178 -11.69 20.06 6.53
N GLU A 179 -10.36 20.19 6.60
CA GLU A 179 -9.58 21.13 5.79
C GLU A 179 -8.98 20.48 4.54
N ALA A 180 -8.97 19.14 4.45
CA ALA A 180 -8.36 18.43 3.33
C ALA A 180 -8.99 18.78 1.96
N PRO A 181 -10.32 18.92 1.81
CA PRO A 181 -10.92 19.34 0.54
C PRO A 181 -10.44 20.72 0.08
N ILE A 182 -10.26 21.65 1.01
CA ILE A 182 -9.80 23.01 0.72
C ILE A 182 -8.33 22.99 0.30
N ARG A 183 -7.49 22.20 0.99
CA ARG A 183 -6.08 22.02 0.63
C ARG A 183 -5.95 21.40 -0.76
N ALA A 184 -6.70 20.35 -1.05
CA ALA A 184 -6.70 19.69 -2.36
C ALA A 184 -7.14 20.64 -3.48
N ALA A 185 -8.24 21.38 -3.28
CA ALA A 185 -8.73 22.34 -4.27
C ALA A 185 -7.70 23.43 -4.59
N LYS A 186 -7.00 23.96 -3.57
CA LYS A 186 -5.94 24.96 -3.77
C LYS A 186 -4.77 24.41 -4.59
N VAL A 187 -4.31 23.20 -4.28
CA VAL A 187 -3.19 22.56 -5.00
C VAL A 187 -3.58 22.31 -6.46
N LEU A 188 -4.76 21.72 -6.70
CA LEU A 188 -5.26 21.46 -8.05
C LEU A 188 -5.42 22.74 -8.89
N ALA A 189 -6.00 23.79 -8.29
CA ALA A 189 -6.16 25.08 -8.97
C ALA A 189 -4.81 25.71 -9.32
N SER A 190 -3.83 25.64 -8.41
CA SER A 190 -2.48 26.17 -8.65
C SER A 190 -1.77 25.41 -9.78
N ALA A 191 -1.88 24.10 -9.81
CA ALA A 191 -1.31 23.27 -10.89
C ALA A 191 -1.96 23.57 -12.23
N ALA A 192 -3.29 23.66 -12.30
CA ALA A 192 -4.01 24.00 -13.51
C ALA A 192 -3.60 25.38 -14.06
N ALA A 193 -3.41 26.39 -13.18
CA ALA A 193 -2.99 27.72 -13.60
C ALA A 193 -1.52 27.74 -14.13
N ALA A 194 -0.67 26.83 -13.67
CA ALA A 194 0.72 26.74 -14.12
C ALA A 194 0.87 26.10 -15.53
N THR A 195 -0.04 25.19 -15.90
CA THR A 195 -0.03 24.51 -17.22
C THR A 195 -0.53 25.40 -18.36
N HIS A 196 -1.11 26.55 -18.09
CA HIS A 196 -1.62 27.51 -19.08
C HIS A 196 -0.64 28.67 -19.38
N LYS A 197 0.58 28.59 -18.88
CA LYS A 197 1.68 29.53 -19.18
C LYS A 197 2.70 28.87 -20.11
#